data_4af7305e115e6fb6e10d198daded0aae
#
_entry.id   4af7305e115e6fb6e10d198daded0aae
#
_cell.length_a   1.000
_cell.length_b   1.000
_cell.length_c   1.000
_cell.angle_alpha   90.00
_cell.angle_beta   90.00
_cell.angle_gamma   90.00
#
_symmetry.space_group_name_H-M   'P 1'
#
loop_
_entity.id
_entity.type
_entity.pdbx_description
1 polymer ?
#
loop_
_entity_poly.entity_id
_entity_poly.type
_entity_poly.pdbx_seq_one_letter_code
_entity_poly.pdbx_strand_id
1 'polypeptide(L)'
;MYGRSTSTSRTSRAERESRLPVTAAETEDLLRRLVPQVLGAVVRRYGNFDLAEDATQEALLAASVQWPQDGLPGNPRAWLIRVASRRLTDLLRAEQARRQREDTVTRWALTEPGPPWPDQPHAGDTGDTLVLLLLCCHPSLSVASQITLTLRAVGGLSTAEIARALLASEQTVTRRITRAKKTIKDSGVPFALPSPDELDGRLNAVLRVLYLIFNEGYASTTGTALIRVDLAQEAIRLARMLSAARPADSEAAGLLALTLLVHARHRARTAPDGSLIPMREQDRSLWDRDAIDEGVALVTAALPRGPVGPYQLQAAIAAVHDEAENPEATDWRQIAALYGVLLRLDDNPVVALNHAVAVSMVAGPRAGLELVQHLEADARINNDRRFHAVRGHLLEMAGDPAAALEEYRAAAQAATNLQQQRYLNQQINRLQAPPEKSNDH
;
A
#
# COMPACT_ATOMS: atom_id res chain seq x y z
N MET A 1 -25.24 -63.03 -24.60
CA MET A 1 -26.01 -61.88 -24.13
C MET A 1 -25.19 -61.18 -23.09
N TYR A 2 -24.50 -60.10 -23.44
CA TYR A 2 -23.74 -59.27 -22.51
C TYR A 2 -24.29 -57.84 -22.59
N GLY A 3 -24.94 -57.40 -21.51
CA GLY A 3 -25.38 -56.04 -21.32
C GLY A 3 -24.22 -55.18 -20.75
N ARG A 4 -23.71 -54.26 -21.52
CA ARG A 4 -22.81 -53.20 -21.02
C ARG A 4 -23.63 -52.06 -20.44
N SER A 5 -23.49 -51.82 -19.16
CA SER A 5 -24.09 -50.69 -18.44
C SER A 5 -23.29 -49.42 -18.70
N THR A 6 -23.95 -48.43 -19.27
CA THR A 6 -23.51 -47.03 -19.43
C THR A 6 -23.79 -46.26 -18.13
N SER A 7 -22.78 -46.09 -17.28
CA SER A 7 -22.90 -45.37 -15.98
C SER A 7 -21.90 -44.24 -15.77
N THR A 8 -21.38 -43.59 -16.83
CA THR A 8 -20.32 -42.59 -16.67
C THR A 8 -20.71 -41.16 -17.01
N SER A 9 -21.96 -40.83 -17.33
CA SER A 9 -22.35 -39.50 -17.80
C SER A 9 -23.29 -38.70 -16.88
N ARG A 10 -23.69 -39.25 -15.71
CA ARG A 10 -24.64 -38.58 -14.80
C ARG A 10 -23.99 -37.74 -13.69
N THR A 11 -22.77 -38.05 -13.27
CA THR A 11 -22.04 -37.34 -12.21
C THR A 11 -21.55 -35.97 -12.63
N SER A 12 -21.20 -35.75 -13.88
CA SER A 12 -20.67 -34.47 -14.37
C SER A 12 -21.71 -33.35 -14.52
N ARG A 13 -23.00 -33.68 -14.64
CA ARG A 13 -24.08 -32.70 -14.84
C ARG A 13 -24.63 -32.17 -13.51
N ALA A 14 -24.76 -33.03 -12.50
CA ALA A 14 -25.19 -32.64 -11.16
C ALA A 14 -24.14 -31.74 -10.42
N GLU A 15 -22.86 -31.98 -10.68
CA GLU A 15 -21.76 -31.12 -10.14
C GLU A 15 -21.68 -29.73 -10.80
N ARG A 16 -22.22 -29.57 -12.01
CA ARG A 16 -22.30 -28.23 -12.68
C ARG A 16 -23.49 -27.42 -12.19
N GLU A 17 -24.59 -28.03 -11.81
CA GLU A 17 -25.81 -27.32 -11.37
C GLU A 17 -25.71 -26.77 -9.94
N SER A 18 -24.68 -27.13 -9.17
CA SER A 18 -24.44 -26.65 -7.79
C SER A 18 -23.48 -25.45 -7.70
N ARG A 19 -22.93 -24.94 -8.82
CA ARG A 19 -21.99 -23.83 -8.80
C ARG A 19 -22.72 -22.51 -8.94
N LEU A 20 -22.69 -21.69 -7.89
CA LEU A 20 -23.23 -20.31 -7.91
C LEU A 20 -22.51 -19.49 -8.99
N PRO A 21 -23.25 -18.74 -9.82
CA PRO A 21 -22.65 -17.80 -10.74
C PRO A 21 -21.96 -16.69 -9.93
N VAL A 22 -20.69 -16.45 -10.19
CA VAL A 22 -19.89 -15.40 -9.54
C VAL A 22 -19.67 -14.29 -10.54
N THR A 23 -19.82 -13.07 -10.10
CA THR A 23 -19.55 -11.89 -10.94
C THR A 23 -18.06 -11.75 -11.25
N ALA A 24 -17.71 -11.05 -12.32
CA ALA A 24 -16.31 -10.79 -12.66
C ALA A 24 -15.58 -10.07 -11.53
N ALA A 25 -16.24 -9.12 -10.84
CA ALA A 25 -15.67 -8.39 -9.71
C ALA A 25 -15.38 -9.29 -8.49
N GLU A 26 -16.32 -10.20 -8.14
CA GLU A 26 -16.13 -11.16 -7.06
C GLU A 26 -15.00 -12.15 -7.37
N THR A 27 -14.90 -12.55 -8.64
CA THR A 27 -13.78 -13.40 -9.11
C THR A 27 -12.46 -12.69 -8.96
N GLU A 28 -12.35 -11.43 -9.38
CA GLU A 28 -11.14 -10.63 -9.29
C GLU A 28 -10.68 -10.44 -7.84
N ASP A 29 -11.60 -10.10 -6.94
CA ASP A 29 -11.31 -9.94 -5.52
C ASP A 29 -10.84 -11.26 -4.87
N LEU A 30 -11.49 -12.38 -5.21
CA LEU A 30 -11.05 -13.70 -4.77
C LEU A 30 -9.65 -14.04 -5.28
N LEU A 31 -9.38 -13.80 -6.56
CA LEU A 31 -8.07 -14.05 -7.16
C LEU A 31 -6.97 -13.23 -6.46
N ARG A 32 -7.20 -11.93 -6.23
CA ARG A 32 -6.25 -11.07 -5.50
C ARG A 32 -5.92 -11.60 -4.11
N ARG A 33 -6.91 -12.07 -3.37
CA ARG A 33 -6.69 -12.68 -2.04
C ARG A 33 -5.89 -13.98 -2.09
N LEU A 34 -6.03 -14.77 -3.17
CA LEU A 34 -5.37 -16.06 -3.31
C LEU A 34 -3.94 -15.97 -3.87
N VAL A 35 -3.60 -14.89 -4.61
CA VAL A 35 -2.28 -14.73 -5.25
C VAL A 35 -1.11 -15.04 -4.31
N PRO A 36 -0.96 -14.39 -3.14
CA PRO A 36 0.22 -14.62 -2.30
C PRO A 36 0.29 -16.05 -1.76
N GLN A 37 -0.86 -16.66 -1.49
CA GLN A 37 -0.93 -18.04 -1.01
C GLN A 37 -0.53 -19.05 -2.10
N VAL A 38 -0.96 -18.80 -3.34
CA VAL A 38 -0.63 -19.65 -4.49
C VAL A 38 0.85 -19.51 -4.85
N LEU A 39 1.31 -18.26 -4.98
CA LEU A 39 2.70 -17.97 -5.33
C LEU A 39 3.65 -18.51 -4.25
N GLY A 40 3.35 -18.25 -2.97
CA GLY A 40 4.16 -18.76 -1.86
C GLY A 40 4.28 -20.27 -1.86
N ALA A 41 3.15 -20.97 -2.05
CA ALA A 41 3.13 -22.42 -2.14
C ALA A 41 3.97 -22.96 -3.31
N VAL A 42 3.89 -22.31 -4.49
CA VAL A 42 4.64 -22.72 -5.69
C VAL A 42 6.13 -22.43 -5.51
N VAL A 43 6.50 -21.25 -4.98
CA VAL A 43 7.92 -20.91 -4.73
C VAL A 43 8.54 -21.86 -3.70
N ARG A 44 7.82 -22.13 -2.60
CA ARG A 44 8.31 -23.08 -1.59
C ARG A 44 8.61 -24.45 -2.17
N ARG A 45 7.75 -24.93 -3.11
CA ARG A 45 7.90 -26.26 -3.70
C ARG A 45 9.03 -26.35 -4.72
N TYR A 46 9.21 -25.32 -5.54
CA TYR A 46 10.09 -25.37 -6.72
C TYR A 46 11.36 -24.51 -6.57
N GLY A 47 11.45 -23.66 -5.55
CA GLY A 47 12.63 -22.84 -5.24
C GLY A 47 12.96 -21.75 -6.26
N ASN A 48 12.11 -21.52 -7.28
CA ASN A 48 12.36 -20.56 -8.35
C ASN A 48 11.26 -19.49 -8.37
N PHE A 49 11.52 -18.36 -7.72
CA PHE A 49 10.56 -17.25 -7.62
C PHE A 49 10.16 -16.68 -8.98
N ASP A 50 11.12 -16.54 -9.92
CA ASP A 50 10.89 -15.97 -11.24
C ASP A 50 9.87 -16.78 -12.04
N LEU A 51 10.14 -18.07 -12.22
CA LEU A 51 9.24 -18.98 -12.96
C LEU A 51 7.92 -19.23 -12.20
N ALA A 52 7.96 -19.23 -10.85
CA ALA A 52 6.75 -19.43 -10.05
C ALA A 52 5.79 -18.22 -10.17
N GLU A 53 6.32 -16.99 -10.23
CA GLU A 53 5.50 -15.80 -10.42
C GLU A 53 4.86 -15.83 -11.81
N ASP A 54 5.61 -16.12 -12.88
CA ASP A 54 5.08 -16.21 -14.23
C ASP A 54 3.98 -17.30 -14.33
N ALA A 55 4.23 -18.49 -13.78
CA ALA A 55 3.25 -19.58 -13.77
C ALA A 55 1.98 -19.25 -12.95
N THR A 56 2.14 -18.51 -11.86
CA THR A 56 1.00 -18.03 -11.04
C THR A 56 0.17 -17.05 -11.83
N GLN A 57 0.77 -16.09 -12.52
CA GLN A 57 0.04 -15.13 -13.36
C GLN A 57 -0.73 -15.82 -14.50
N GLU A 58 -0.14 -16.83 -15.13
CA GLU A 58 -0.85 -17.63 -16.15
C GLU A 58 -2.05 -18.38 -15.54
N ALA A 59 -1.90 -18.92 -14.32
CA ALA A 59 -3.00 -19.57 -13.63
C ALA A 59 -4.14 -18.60 -13.27
N LEU A 60 -3.82 -17.38 -12.84
CA LEU A 60 -4.79 -16.32 -12.57
C LEU A 60 -5.54 -15.91 -13.84
N LEU A 61 -4.82 -15.74 -14.94
CA LEU A 61 -5.42 -15.43 -16.24
C LEU A 61 -6.37 -16.57 -16.70
N ALA A 62 -5.96 -17.82 -16.53
CA ALA A 62 -6.83 -18.94 -16.84
C ALA A 62 -8.11 -18.95 -15.96
N ALA A 63 -7.97 -18.66 -14.68
CA ALA A 63 -9.09 -18.56 -13.74
C ALA A 63 -10.06 -17.43 -14.10
N SER A 64 -9.54 -16.23 -14.44
CA SER A 64 -10.36 -15.07 -14.82
C SER A 64 -11.22 -15.31 -16.07
N VAL A 65 -10.79 -16.21 -16.95
CA VAL A 65 -11.54 -16.60 -18.15
C VAL A 65 -12.50 -17.76 -17.85
N GLN A 66 -12.05 -18.76 -17.10
CA GLN A 66 -12.82 -20.01 -16.93
C GLN A 66 -13.88 -19.92 -15.84
N TRP A 67 -13.60 -19.27 -14.70
CA TRP A 67 -14.53 -19.27 -13.57
C TRP A 67 -15.83 -18.51 -13.82
N PRO A 68 -15.87 -17.39 -14.55
CA PRO A 68 -17.13 -16.76 -14.93
C PRO A 68 -18.01 -17.64 -15.83
N GLN A 69 -17.41 -18.56 -16.62
CA GLN A 69 -18.11 -19.44 -17.53
C GLN A 69 -18.51 -20.77 -16.90
N ASP A 70 -17.59 -21.39 -16.13
CA ASP A 70 -17.72 -22.75 -15.61
C ASP A 70 -18.17 -22.78 -14.13
N GLY A 71 -18.23 -21.60 -13.46
CA GLY A 71 -18.44 -21.45 -12.02
C GLY A 71 -17.16 -21.70 -11.20
N LEU A 72 -17.18 -21.27 -9.93
CA LEU A 72 -16.06 -21.49 -9.01
C LEU A 72 -15.81 -22.98 -8.76
N PRO A 73 -14.54 -23.43 -8.79
CA PRO A 73 -14.20 -24.77 -8.35
C PRO A 73 -14.44 -24.91 -6.83
N GLY A 74 -14.73 -26.13 -6.36
CA GLY A 74 -14.97 -26.41 -4.93
C GLY A 74 -13.81 -25.98 -4.02
N ASN A 75 -12.57 -25.99 -4.53
CA ASN A 75 -11.39 -25.41 -3.87
C ASN A 75 -10.59 -24.55 -4.86
N PRO A 76 -10.90 -23.23 -4.93
CA PRO A 76 -10.25 -22.30 -5.85
C PRO A 76 -8.73 -22.22 -5.68
N ARG A 77 -8.24 -22.24 -4.44
CA ARG A 77 -6.80 -22.21 -4.14
C ARG A 77 -6.07 -23.44 -4.68
N ALA A 78 -6.59 -24.64 -4.39
CA ALA A 78 -5.99 -25.88 -4.87
C ALA A 78 -6.00 -25.97 -6.41
N TRP A 79 -7.05 -25.45 -7.05
CA TRP A 79 -7.13 -25.36 -8.50
C TRP A 79 -6.03 -24.47 -9.07
N LEU A 80 -5.83 -23.27 -8.53
CA LEU A 80 -4.78 -22.33 -8.94
C LEU A 80 -3.38 -22.94 -8.76
N ILE A 81 -3.09 -23.53 -7.58
CA ILE A 81 -1.82 -24.19 -7.32
C ILE A 81 -1.55 -25.32 -8.34
N ARG A 82 -2.56 -26.11 -8.67
CA ARG A 82 -2.44 -27.20 -9.66
C ARG A 82 -2.11 -26.64 -11.04
N VAL A 83 -2.83 -25.61 -11.49
CA VAL A 83 -2.60 -24.99 -12.80
C VAL A 83 -1.21 -24.34 -12.84
N ALA A 84 -0.84 -23.55 -11.83
CA ALA A 84 0.48 -22.91 -11.74
C ALA A 84 1.60 -23.95 -11.71
N SER A 85 1.47 -25.03 -10.92
CA SER A 85 2.46 -26.11 -10.85
C SER A 85 2.64 -26.82 -12.21
N ARG A 86 1.56 -27.07 -12.94
CA ARG A 86 1.62 -27.65 -14.28
C ARG A 86 2.37 -26.71 -15.23
N ARG A 87 2.01 -25.42 -15.25
CA ARG A 87 2.68 -24.41 -16.08
C ARG A 87 4.16 -24.31 -15.75
N LEU A 88 4.51 -24.24 -14.45
CA LEU A 88 5.91 -24.21 -14.04
C LEU A 88 6.69 -25.44 -14.49
N THR A 89 6.10 -26.62 -14.38
CA THR A 89 6.74 -27.87 -14.84
C THR A 89 7.01 -27.82 -16.35
N ASP A 90 6.06 -27.30 -17.12
CA ASP A 90 6.22 -27.14 -18.58
C ASP A 90 7.32 -26.12 -18.91
N LEU A 91 7.40 -24.98 -18.19
CA LEU A 91 8.46 -23.99 -18.33
C LEU A 91 9.84 -24.55 -17.97
N LEU A 92 9.95 -25.31 -16.88
CA LEU A 92 11.21 -25.95 -16.48
C LEU A 92 11.68 -26.97 -17.53
N ARG A 93 10.77 -27.75 -18.09
CA ARG A 93 11.09 -28.71 -19.17
C ARG A 93 11.56 -28.00 -20.44
N ALA A 94 10.89 -26.90 -20.82
CA ALA A 94 11.27 -26.09 -21.98
C ALA A 94 12.66 -25.46 -21.80
N GLU A 95 12.95 -24.92 -20.59
CA GLU A 95 14.24 -24.31 -20.26
C GLU A 95 15.35 -25.38 -20.26
N GLN A 96 15.11 -26.58 -19.73
CA GLN A 96 16.07 -27.68 -19.80
C GLN A 96 16.33 -28.13 -21.24
N ALA A 97 15.28 -28.26 -22.06
CA ALA A 97 15.44 -28.62 -23.46
C ALA A 97 16.20 -27.55 -24.25
N ARG A 98 16.08 -26.26 -23.86
CA ARG A 98 16.87 -25.16 -24.42
C ARG A 98 18.33 -25.27 -24.00
N ARG A 99 18.62 -25.44 -22.69
CA ARG A 99 20.00 -25.61 -22.17
C ARG A 99 20.68 -26.84 -22.71
N GLN A 100 19.97 -27.97 -22.84
CA GLN A 100 20.51 -29.18 -23.46
C GLN A 100 20.90 -29.00 -24.96
N ARG A 101 20.26 -28.05 -25.64
CA ARG A 101 20.65 -27.68 -27.02
C ARG A 101 21.81 -26.70 -27.08
N GLU A 102 21.98 -25.87 -26.02
CA GLU A 102 23.05 -24.88 -25.91
C GLU A 102 24.31 -25.45 -25.22
N ASP A 103 24.16 -26.44 -24.30
CA ASP A 103 25.28 -27.06 -23.55
C ASP A 103 25.26 -28.57 -23.65
N THR A 104 26.33 -29.13 -24.18
CA THR A 104 26.56 -30.59 -24.22
C THR A 104 27.05 -31.16 -22.87
N VAL A 105 27.12 -30.36 -21.81
CA VAL A 105 27.60 -30.82 -20.49
C VAL A 105 26.94 -30.04 -19.34
N THR A 106 26.01 -30.63 -18.61
CA THR A 106 25.94 -30.71 -17.13
C THR A 106 24.58 -31.24 -16.68
N ARG A 107 24.58 -32.44 -16.06
CA ARG A 107 23.43 -33.04 -15.40
C ARG A 107 22.99 -32.22 -14.21
N TRP A 108 21.79 -31.63 -14.26
CA TRP A 108 21.08 -31.18 -13.07
C TRP A 108 20.01 -32.19 -12.70
N ALA A 109 20.09 -32.69 -11.46
CA ALA A 109 19.06 -33.55 -10.91
C ALA A 109 17.76 -32.77 -10.73
N LEU A 110 16.71 -33.19 -11.44
CA LEU A 110 15.35 -32.75 -11.15
C LEU A 110 14.96 -33.29 -9.77
N THR A 111 14.61 -32.44 -8.87
CA THR A 111 13.84 -32.83 -7.69
C THR A 111 12.47 -33.32 -8.19
N GLU A 112 12.19 -34.59 -8.00
CA GLU A 112 10.89 -35.16 -8.37
C GLU A 112 9.75 -34.38 -7.68
N PRO A 113 8.60 -34.15 -8.36
CA PRO A 113 7.45 -33.53 -7.73
C PRO A 113 7.04 -34.37 -6.51
N GLY A 114 7.05 -33.77 -5.33
CA GLY A 114 6.56 -34.42 -4.12
C GLY A 114 5.09 -34.85 -4.23
N PRO A 115 4.56 -35.63 -3.27
CA PRO A 115 3.21 -36.19 -3.33
C PRO A 115 2.12 -35.14 -3.47
N PRO A 116 0.91 -35.51 -3.94
CA PRO A 116 -0.21 -34.59 -4.13
C PRO A 116 -0.53 -33.80 -2.86
N TRP A 117 -0.93 -32.55 -3.04
CA TRP A 117 -1.27 -31.65 -1.93
C TRP A 117 -2.46 -32.18 -1.13
N PRO A 118 -2.41 -32.14 0.21
CA PRO A 118 -3.61 -32.29 1.02
C PRO A 118 -4.53 -31.08 0.81
N ASP A 119 -5.83 -31.32 0.72
CA ASP A 119 -6.86 -30.29 0.47
C ASP A 119 -7.11 -29.34 1.68
N GLN A 120 -6.30 -29.40 2.74
CA GLN A 120 -6.50 -28.58 3.94
C GLN A 120 -5.63 -27.33 3.96
N PRO A 121 -6.13 -26.18 4.46
CA PRO A 121 -5.30 -25.02 4.71
C PRO A 121 -4.21 -25.38 5.73
N HIS A 122 -2.95 -25.23 5.36
CA HIS A 122 -1.85 -25.49 6.27
C HIS A 122 -1.52 -24.20 7.03
N ALA A 123 -1.08 -24.32 8.28
CA ALA A 123 -0.53 -23.24 9.08
C ALA A 123 0.66 -22.51 8.40
N GLY A 124 1.15 -23.03 7.26
CA GLY A 124 2.17 -22.42 6.42
C GLY A 124 1.71 -21.28 5.52
N ASP A 125 0.39 -21.08 5.29
CA ASP A 125 -0.10 -20.12 4.28
C ASP A 125 0.15 -18.66 4.67
N THR A 126 -0.02 -18.32 5.94
CA THR A 126 0.29 -16.98 6.47
C THR A 126 1.80 -16.72 6.50
N GLY A 127 2.58 -17.78 6.81
CA GLY A 127 4.04 -17.72 6.75
C GLY A 127 4.58 -17.46 5.35
N ASP A 128 4.03 -18.13 4.33
CA ASP A 128 4.43 -17.93 2.93
C ASP A 128 4.19 -16.51 2.45
N THR A 129 3.06 -15.90 2.81
CA THR A 129 2.75 -14.50 2.47
C THR A 129 3.76 -13.54 3.09
N LEU A 130 4.14 -13.76 4.36
CA LEU A 130 5.16 -12.94 5.01
C LEU A 130 6.52 -13.11 4.33
N VAL A 131 6.92 -14.33 4.01
CA VAL A 131 8.18 -14.59 3.27
C VAL A 131 8.17 -13.90 1.92
N LEU A 132 7.05 -13.90 1.19
CA LEU A 132 6.91 -13.16 -0.07
C LEU A 132 7.08 -11.65 0.11
N LEU A 133 6.44 -11.06 1.12
CA LEU A 133 6.59 -9.62 1.43
C LEU A 133 8.05 -9.28 1.72
N LEU A 134 8.71 -10.08 2.58
CA LEU A 134 10.12 -9.90 2.93
C LEU A 134 11.03 -10.04 1.70
N LEU A 135 10.73 -10.95 0.78
CA LEU A 135 11.48 -11.14 -0.47
C LEU A 135 11.29 -9.95 -1.41
N CYS A 136 10.04 -9.49 -1.60
CA CYS A 136 9.73 -8.34 -2.45
C CYS A 136 10.34 -7.03 -1.92
N CYS A 137 10.56 -6.93 -0.60
CA CYS A 137 11.18 -5.79 0.07
C CYS A 137 12.67 -6.03 0.39
N HIS A 138 13.35 -6.90 -0.35
CA HIS A 138 14.76 -7.21 -0.10
C HIS A 138 15.65 -5.95 -0.24
N PRO A 139 16.64 -5.74 0.67
CA PRO A 139 17.50 -4.54 0.69
C PRO A 139 18.31 -4.31 -0.60
N SER A 140 18.61 -5.36 -1.35
CA SER A 140 19.28 -5.25 -2.66
C SER A 140 18.42 -4.62 -3.75
N LEU A 141 17.11 -4.46 -3.51
CA LEU A 141 16.19 -3.83 -4.45
C LEU A 141 16.07 -2.33 -4.17
N SER A 142 15.97 -1.51 -5.22
CA SER A 142 15.58 -0.11 -5.06
C SER A 142 14.13 -0.03 -4.55
N VAL A 143 13.79 1.04 -3.82
CA VAL A 143 12.43 1.27 -3.29
C VAL A 143 11.36 1.18 -4.39
N ALA A 144 11.63 1.76 -5.57
CA ALA A 144 10.71 1.67 -6.71
C ALA A 144 10.51 0.23 -7.20
N SER A 145 11.55 -0.62 -7.13
CA SER A 145 11.45 -2.04 -7.47
C SER A 145 10.72 -2.82 -6.38
N GLN A 146 10.96 -2.51 -5.11
CA GLN A 146 10.24 -3.11 -3.97
C GLN A 146 8.73 -2.86 -4.08
N ILE A 147 8.31 -1.60 -4.28
CA ILE A 147 6.91 -1.22 -4.48
C ILE A 147 6.30 -1.98 -5.66
N THR A 148 6.97 -1.93 -6.82
CA THR A 148 6.46 -2.55 -8.05
C THR A 148 6.31 -4.06 -7.91
N LEU A 149 7.30 -4.72 -7.30
CA LEU A 149 7.30 -6.17 -7.11
C LEU A 149 6.27 -6.60 -6.04
N THR A 150 6.11 -5.81 -4.96
CA THR A 150 5.09 -6.07 -3.93
C THR A 150 3.69 -6.01 -4.51
N LEU A 151 3.38 -4.97 -5.29
CA LEU A 151 2.08 -4.85 -5.97
C LEU A 151 1.84 -6.00 -6.94
N ARG A 152 2.87 -6.48 -7.64
CA ARG A 152 2.77 -7.59 -8.58
C ARG A 152 2.57 -8.93 -7.88
N ALA A 153 3.51 -9.31 -7.01
CA ALA A 153 3.62 -10.65 -6.44
C ALA A 153 2.68 -10.90 -5.26
N VAL A 154 2.41 -9.86 -4.47
CA VAL A 154 1.57 -9.95 -3.27
C VAL A 154 0.21 -9.29 -3.49
N GLY A 155 0.18 -8.15 -4.16
CA GLY A 155 -1.04 -7.44 -4.56
C GLY A 155 -1.81 -8.13 -5.69
N GLY A 156 -1.13 -8.90 -6.53
CA GLY A 156 -1.75 -9.56 -7.67
C GLY A 156 -2.13 -8.64 -8.82
N LEU A 157 -1.62 -7.40 -8.82
CA LEU A 157 -1.93 -6.42 -9.87
C LEU A 157 -1.23 -6.78 -11.18
N SER A 158 -1.91 -6.53 -12.28
CA SER A 158 -1.34 -6.62 -13.62
C SER A 158 -0.32 -5.48 -13.86
N THR A 159 0.56 -5.66 -14.84
CA THR A 159 1.52 -4.61 -15.25
C THR A 159 0.82 -3.31 -15.64
N ALA A 160 -0.33 -3.39 -16.33
CA ALA A 160 -1.14 -2.23 -16.71
C ALA A 160 -1.74 -1.51 -15.50
N GLU A 161 -2.24 -2.24 -14.50
CA GLU A 161 -2.76 -1.65 -13.26
C GLU A 161 -1.66 -0.95 -12.46
N ILE A 162 -0.49 -1.59 -12.32
CA ILE A 162 0.68 -1.00 -11.66
C ILE A 162 1.15 0.25 -12.40
N ALA A 163 1.18 0.22 -13.73
CA ALA A 163 1.57 1.35 -14.56
C ALA A 163 0.64 2.55 -14.34
N ARG A 164 -0.67 2.31 -14.34
CA ARG A 164 -1.68 3.32 -13.99
C ARG A 164 -1.53 3.81 -12.56
N ALA A 165 -1.35 2.88 -11.60
CA ALA A 165 -1.22 3.20 -10.19
C ALA A 165 0.04 4.04 -9.87
N LEU A 166 1.12 3.85 -10.57
CA LEU A 166 2.40 4.55 -10.33
C LEU A 166 2.69 5.65 -11.36
N LEU A 167 1.72 6.01 -12.23
CA LEU A 167 1.90 6.97 -13.34
C LEU A 167 3.17 6.72 -14.15
N ALA A 168 3.44 5.46 -14.44
CA ALA A 168 4.57 5.00 -15.22
C ALA A 168 4.11 4.35 -16.51
N SER A 169 4.99 4.22 -17.51
CA SER A 169 4.69 3.40 -18.69
C SER A 169 4.73 1.90 -18.34
N GLU A 170 3.91 1.08 -18.99
CA GLU A 170 3.94 -0.37 -18.83
C GLU A 170 5.34 -0.95 -19.11
N GLN A 171 6.04 -0.40 -20.07
CA GLN A 171 7.42 -0.78 -20.38
C GLN A 171 8.38 -0.52 -19.21
N THR A 172 8.20 0.59 -18.49
CA THR A 172 8.99 0.91 -17.30
C THR A 172 8.68 -0.08 -16.17
N VAL A 173 7.41 -0.40 -15.94
CA VAL A 173 6.98 -1.37 -14.94
C VAL A 173 7.53 -2.76 -15.27
N THR A 174 7.38 -3.22 -16.51
CA THR A 174 7.93 -4.51 -16.98
C THR A 174 9.43 -4.59 -16.73
N ARG A 175 10.19 -3.55 -17.12
CA ARG A 175 11.64 -3.51 -16.89
C ARG A 175 12.00 -3.54 -15.39
N ARG A 176 11.23 -2.87 -14.53
CA ARG A 176 11.45 -2.90 -13.08
C ARG A 176 11.21 -4.29 -12.50
N ILE A 177 10.11 -4.94 -12.89
CA ILE A 177 9.78 -6.30 -12.44
C ILE A 177 10.88 -7.27 -12.88
N THR A 178 11.25 -7.29 -14.18
CA THR A 178 12.28 -8.18 -14.71
C THR A 178 13.64 -7.97 -14.01
N ARG A 179 14.03 -6.71 -13.78
CA ARG A 179 15.28 -6.40 -13.07
C ARG A 179 15.22 -6.85 -11.60
N ALA A 180 14.10 -6.60 -10.91
CA ALA A 180 13.91 -7.01 -9.52
C ALA A 180 13.98 -8.54 -9.38
N LYS A 181 13.28 -9.28 -10.24
CA LYS A 181 13.30 -10.75 -10.29
C LYS A 181 14.72 -11.27 -10.51
N LYS A 182 15.45 -10.67 -11.44
CA LYS A 182 16.86 -11.01 -11.69
C LYS A 182 17.75 -10.75 -10.47
N THR A 183 17.61 -9.59 -9.85
CA THR A 183 18.39 -9.23 -8.64
C THR A 183 18.13 -10.23 -7.50
N ILE A 184 16.87 -10.62 -7.25
CA ILE A 184 16.54 -11.66 -6.25
C ILE A 184 17.19 -12.99 -6.61
N LYS A 185 17.09 -13.41 -7.86
CA LYS A 185 17.70 -14.65 -8.34
C LYS A 185 19.21 -14.64 -8.15
N ASP A 186 19.87 -13.56 -8.56
CA ASP A 186 21.34 -13.42 -8.48
C ASP A 186 21.82 -13.29 -7.03
N SER A 187 20.97 -12.80 -6.10
CA SER A 187 21.30 -12.68 -4.67
C SER A 187 21.36 -14.04 -3.94
N GLY A 188 20.77 -15.09 -4.53
CA GLY A 188 20.72 -16.42 -3.90
C GLY A 188 19.90 -16.50 -2.60
N VAL A 189 19.10 -15.47 -2.28
CA VAL A 189 18.28 -15.45 -1.06
C VAL A 189 17.27 -16.60 -1.06
N PRO A 190 17.26 -17.45 -0.02
CA PRO A 190 16.33 -18.57 0.07
C PRO A 190 14.88 -18.06 0.29
N PHE A 191 13.90 -18.85 -0.14
CA PHE A 191 12.49 -18.63 0.22
C PHE A 191 12.24 -19.12 1.66
N ALA A 192 12.72 -18.32 2.62
CA ALA A 192 12.61 -18.59 4.05
C ALA A 192 12.54 -17.28 4.83
N LEU A 193 12.10 -17.36 6.07
CA LEU A 193 12.22 -16.22 6.99
C LEU A 193 13.69 -15.88 7.20
N PRO A 194 14.04 -14.58 7.25
CA PRO A 194 15.39 -14.17 7.64
C PRO A 194 15.74 -14.63 9.06
N SER A 195 17.01 -14.54 9.41
CA SER A 195 17.45 -14.80 10.80
C SER A 195 16.73 -13.86 11.77
N PRO A 196 16.54 -14.23 13.04
CA PRO A 196 15.92 -13.35 14.03
C PRO A 196 16.56 -11.97 14.11
N ASP A 197 17.88 -11.88 13.97
CA ASP A 197 18.64 -10.62 14.03
C ASP A 197 18.38 -9.70 12.82
N GLU A 198 18.01 -10.26 11.68
CA GLU A 198 17.70 -9.51 10.46
C GLU A 198 16.20 -9.19 10.33
N LEU A 199 15.34 -9.95 11.02
CA LEU A 199 13.89 -9.94 10.81
C LEU A 199 13.29 -8.55 11.04
N ASP A 200 13.65 -7.87 12.12
CA ASP A 200 13.09 -6.56 12.46
C ASP A 200 13.46 -5.51 11.41
N GLY A 201 14.72 -5.48 10.96
CA GLY A 201 15.14 -4.58 9.88
C GLY A 201 14.42 -4.86 8.56
N ARG A 202 14.15 -6.14 8.27
CA ARG A 202 13.42 -6.55 7.07
C ARG A 202 11.93 -6.22 7.17
N LEU A 203 11.32 -6.35 8.35
CA LEU A 203 9.94 -5.94 8.60
C LEU A 203 9.78 -4.42 8.46
N ASN A 204 10.71 -3.63 8.98
CA ASN A 204 10.72 -2.18 8.80
C ASN A 204 10.75 -1.79 7.31
N ALA A 205 11.49 -2.53 6.47
CA ALA A 205 11.46 -2.29 5.02
C ALA A 205 10.08 -2.60 4.41
N VAL A 206 9.41 -3.67 4.85
CA VAL A 206 8.04 -4.00 4.42
C VAL A 206 7.06 -2.90 4.84
N LEU A 207 7.07 -2.50 6.11
CA LEU A 207 6.20 -1.43 6.63
C LEU A 207 6.38 -0.14 5.82
N ARG A 208 7.63 0.25 5.55
CA ARG A 208 7.95 1.41 4.74
C ARG A 208 7.39 1.31 3.32
N VAL A 209 7.51 0.16 2.67
CA VAL A 209 6.98 -0.05 1.31
C VAL A 209 5.47 0.05 1.29
N LEU A 210 4.77 -0.57 2.24
CA LEU A 210 3.31 -0.50 2.35
C LEU A 210 2.84 0.93 2.62
N TYR A 211 3.53 1.66 3.50
CA TYR A 211 3.26 3.06 3.76
C TYR A 211 3.46 3.95 2.51
N LEU A 212 4.51 3.70 1.72
CA LEU A 212 4.75 4.45 0.47
C LEU A 212 3.68 4.15 -0.60
N ILE A 213 3.23 2.89 -0.70
CA ILE A 213 2.11 2.52 -1.57
C ILE A 213 0.84 3.27 -1.14
N PHE A 214 0.54 3.30 0.16
CA PHE A 214 -0.59 4.02 0.71
C PHE A 214 -0.52 5.52 0.42
N ASN A 215 0.63 6.15 0.68
CA ASN A 215 0.81 7.58 0.46
C ASN A 215 0.63 7.97 -1.01
N GLU A 216 1.10 7.15 -1.96
CA GLU A 216 0.87 7.41 -3.38
C GLU A 216 -0.62 7.26 -3.74
N GLY A 217 -1.35 6.37 -3.08
CA GLY A 217 -2.80 6.25 -3.22
C GLY A 217 -3.57 7.39 -2.57
N TYR A 218 -3.14 7.83 -1.40
CA TYR A 218 -3.84 8.85 -0.62
C TYR A 218 -3.57 10.29 -1.10
N ALA A 219 -2.34 10.58 -1.50
CA ALA A 219 -1.94 11.92 -1.95
C ALA A 219 -0.96 11.78 -3.12
N SER A 220 -1.53 11.54 -4.31
CA SER A 220 -0.73 11.37 -5.52
C SER A 220 0.27 12.52 -5.69
N THR A 221 1.53 12.17 -5.84
CA THR A 221 2.62 13.14 -5.98
C THR A 221 2.60 13.85 -7.33
N THR A 222 1.97 13.24 -8.34
CA THR A 222 1.91 13.78 -9.71
C THR A 222 0.55 13.50 -10.35
N GLY A 223 0.22 14.23 -11.42
CA GLY A 223 -0.98 14.00 -12.22
C GLY A 223 -2.17 14.88 -11.85
N THR A 224 -3.36 14.52 -12.37
CA THR A 224 -4.59 15.31 -12.27
C THR A 224 -5.49 14.89 -11.11
N ALA A 225 -5.41 13.65 -10.65
CA ALA A 225 -6.17 13.15 -9.51
C ALA A 225 -5.40 13.34 -8.21
N LEU A 226 -6.09 13.77 -7.16
CA LEU A 226 -5.51 13.92 -5.83
C LEU A 226 -5.40 12.56 -5.12
N ILE A 227 -6.40 11.69 -5.30
CA ILE A 227 -6.54 10.42 -4.59
C ILE A 227 -6.68 9.28 -5.60
N ARG A 228 -6.01 8.17 -5.34
CA ARG A 228 -6.18 6.88 -6.02
C ARG A 228 -6.68 5.87 -5.02
N VAL A 229 -7.98 5.81 -4.91
CA VAL A 229 -8.69 5.01 -3.90
C VAL A 229 -8.31 3.53 -4.03
N ASP A 230 -8.21 3.01 -5.24
CA ASP A 230 -7.79 1.64 -5.56
C ASP A 230 -6.43 1.26 -4.96
N LEU A 231 -5.43 2.15 -5.12
CA LEU A 231 -4.08 1.93 -4.60
C LEU A 231 -4.03 2.04 -3.07
N ALA A 232 -4.77 3.00 -2.49
CA ALA A 232 -4.87 3.13 -1.03
C ALA A 232 -5.55 1.90 -0.39
N GLN A 233 -6.63 1.42 -1.00
CA GLN A 233 -7.33 0.20 -0.55
C GLN A 233 -6.43 -1.05 -0.66
N GLU A 234 -5.65 -1.15 -1.73
CA GLU A 234 -4.69 -2.24 -1.86
C GLU A 234 -3.62 -2.19 -0.78
N ALA A 235 -3.09 -1.01 -0.46
CA ALA A 235 -2.13 -0.84 0.64
C ALA A 235 -2.73 -1.25 1.99
N ILE A 236 -3.99 -0.89 2.27
CA ILE A 236 -4.73 -1.31 3.47
C ILE A 236 -4.87 -2.83 3.50
N ARG A 237 -5.24 -3.45 2.37
CA ARG A 237 -5.36 -4.90 2.27
C ARG A 237 -4.03 -5.60 2.60
N LEU A 238 -2.92 -5.10 2.07
CA LEU A 238 -1.58 -5.63 2.32
C LEU A 238 -1.15 -5.40 3.79
N ALA A 239 -1.43 -4.23 4.37
CA ALA A 239 -1.18 -3.95 5.78
C ALA A 239 -1.98 -4.89 6.69
N ARG A 240 -3.24 -5.18 6.34
CA ARG A 240 -4.09 -6.14 7.06
C ARG A 240 -3.53 -7.57 6.99
N MET A 241 -3.02 -7.98 5.83
CA MET A 241 -2.34 -9.27 5.68
C MET A 241 -1.07 -9.35 6.54
N LEU A 242 -0.26 -8.29 6.58
CA LEU A 242 0.94 -8.24 7.41
C LEU A 242 0.59 -8.31 8.90
N SER A 243 -0.38 -7.51 9.36
CA SER A 243 -0.84 -7.50 10.74
C SER A 243 -1.39 -8.88 11.17
N ALA A 244 -2.14 -9.55 10.30
CA ALA A 244 -2.62 -10.92 10.55
C ALA A 244 -1.48 -11.95 10.60
N ALA A 245 -0.43 -11.78 9.79
CA ALA A 245 0.75 -12.65 9.80
C ALA A 245 1.67 -12.39 11.03
N ARG A 246 1.58 -11.19 11.62
CA ARG A 246 2.41 -10.73 12.75
C ARG A 246 1.55 -10.08 13.83
N PRO A 247 0.65 -10.82 14.50
CA PRO A 247 -0.31 -10.23 15.45
C PRO A 247 0.32 -9.62 16.71
N ALA A 248 1.57 -10.02 17.03
CA ALA A 248 2.34 -9.45 18.14
C ALA A 248 3.13 -8.20 17.75
N ASP A 249 3.22 -7.86 16.46
CA ASP A 249 3.99 -6.72 15.96
C ASP A 249 3.15 -5.44 16.07
N SER A 250 3.52 -4.58 17.01
CA SER A 250 2.79 -3.33 17.30
C SER A 250 2.89 -2.30 16.18
N GLU A 251 4.01 -2.29 15.42
CA GLU A 251 4.19 -1.38 14.28
C GLU A 251 3.40 -1.83 13.05
N ALA A 252 3.24 -3.14 12.85
CA ALA A 252 2.34 -3.64 11.81
C ALA A 252 0.87 -3.28 12.11
N ALA A 253 0.45 -3.39 13.37
CA ALA A 253 -0.87 -2.93 13.82
C ALA A 253 -1.00 -1.41 13.71
N GLY A 254 0.04 -0.66 14.07
CA GLY A 254 0.13 0.80 13.96
C GLY A 254 -0.01 1.29 12.51
N LEU A 255 0.68 0.64 11.56
CA LEU A 255 0.56 0.98 10.14
C LEU A 255 -0.86 0.69 9.62
N LEU A 256 -1.47 -0.43 9.97
CA LEU A 256 -2.86 -0.73 9.60
C LEU A 256 -3.81 0.32 10.16
N ALA A 257 -3.70 0.66 11.46
CA ALA A 257 -4.49 1.71 12.09
C ALA A 257 -4.32 3.05 11.37
N LEU A 258 -3.09 3.48 11.11
CA LEU A 258 -2.79 4.72 10.40
C LEU A 258 -3.46 4.78 9.03
N THR A 259 -3.34 3.70 8.25
CA THR A 259 -3.91 3.68 6.90
C THR A 259 -5.44 3.67 6.91
N LEU A 260 -6.08 3.00 7.87
CA LEU A 260 -7.53 3.02 8.05
C LEU A 260 -8.03 4.41 8.42
N LEU A 261 -7.47 5.03 9.48
CA LEU A 261 -7.85 6.35 9.96
C LEU A 261 -7.70 7.42 8.88
N VAL A 262 -6.54 7.45 8.21
CA VAL A 262 -6.32 8.43 7.14
C VAL A 262 -7.25 8.18 5.94
N HIS A 263 -7.51 6.92 5.57
CA HIS A 263 -8.39 6.58 4.45
C HIS A 263 -9.87 6.84 4.74
N ALA A 264 -10.29 6.73 5.99
CA ALA A 264 -11.67 6.97 6.43
C ALA A 264 -12.22 8.31 5.92
N ARG A 265 -11.38 9.31 5.77
CA ARG A 265 -11.72 10.67 5.35
C ARG A 265 -11.75 10.88 3.84
N HIS A 266 -11.44 9.85 3.02
CA HIS A 266 -11.21 10.03 1.58
C HIS A 266 -12.39 10.65 0.83
N ARG A 267 -13.65 10.36 1.22
CA ARG A 267 -14.85 10.89 0.58
C ARG A 267 -15.06 12.39 0.82
N ALA A 268 -14.61 12.90 1.97
CA ALA A 268 -14.74 14.30 2.34
C ALA A 268 -13.58 15.18 1.83
N ARG A 269 -12.56 14.58 1.21
CA ARG A 269 -11.29 15.22 0.90
C ARG A 269 -11.27 16.00 -0.40
N THR A 270 -12.21 15.70 -1.28
CA THR A 270 -12.31 16.35 -2.60
C THR A 270 -13.72 16.82 -2.86
N ALA A 271 -13.86 18.03 -3.39
CA ALA A 271 -15.10 18.55 -3.90
C ALA A 271 -15.48 17.85 -5.23
N PRO A 272 -16.73 18.01 -5.73
CA PRO A 272 -17.17 17.41 -6.98
C PRO A 272 -16.34 17.80 -8.21
N ASP A 273 -15.69 18.97 -8.19
CA ASP A 273 -14.78 19.44 -9.24
C ASP A 273 -13.35 18.88 -9.08
N GLY A 274 -13.12 18.02 -8.07
CA GLY A 274 -11.83 17.43 -7.72
C GLY A 274 -10.90 18.34 -6.92
N SER A 275 -11.32 19.54 -6.51
CA SER A 275 -10.51 20.43 -5.68
C SER A 275 -10.33 19.87 -4.26
N LEU A 276 -9.16 20.19 -3.65
CA LEU A 276 -8.82 19.76 -2.30
C LEU A 276 -9.68 20.49 -1.26
N ILE A 277 -10.30 19.75 -0.34
CA ILE A 277 -10.95 20.26 0.85
C ILE A 277 -10.01 20.06 2.05
N PRO A 278 -9.52 21.15 2.69
CA PRO A 278 -8.73 21.06 3.93
C PRO A 278 -9.48 20.32 5.03
N MET A 279 -8.77 19.58 5.89
CA MET A 279 -9.39 18.72 6.90
C MET A 279 -10.35 19.47 7.84
N ARG A 280 -10.04 20.72 8.18
CA ARG A 280 -10.90 21.61 8.99
C ARG A 280 -12.26 21.95 8.33
N GLU A 281 -12.33 21.85 7.00
CA GLU A 281 -13.50 22.20 6.19
C GLU A 281 -14.26 20.96 5.70
N GLN A 282 -13.76 19.77 6.02
CA GLN A 282 -14.37 18.50 5.61
C GLN A 282 -15.67 18.24 6.36
N ASP A 283 -16.67 17.76 5.62
CA ASP A 283 -17.89 17.22 6.21
C ASP A 283 -17.58 15.86 6.88
N ARG A 284 -17.56 15.85 8.20
CA ARG A 284 -17.27 14.64 9.01
C ARG A 284 -18.37 13.57 8.92
N SER A 285 -19.56 13.90 8.43
CA SER A 285 -20.62 12.91 8.17
C SER A 285 -20.29 11.96 7.03
N LEU A 286 -19.37 12.37 6.14
CA LEU A 286 -18.87 11.55 5.03
C LEU A 286 -17.71 10.63 5.43
N TRP A 287 -17.20 10.73 6.66
CA TRP A 287 -16.11 9.88 7.15
C TRP A 287 -16.62 8.47 7.45
N ASP A 288 -15.81 7.48 7.12
CA ASP A 288 -16.09 6.07 7.36
C ASP A 288 -15.89 5.74 8.84
N ARG A 289 -16.99 5.68 9.60
CA ARG A 289 -16.97 5.44 11.04
C ARG A 289 -16.47 4.06 11.40
N ASP A 290 -16.80 3.03 10.62
CA ASP A 290 -16.36 1.66 10.89
C ASP A 290 -14.83 1.57 10.77
N ALA A 291 -14.24 2.23 9.76
CA ALA A 291 -12.79 2.31 9.60
C ALA A 291 -12.11 3.11 10.72
N ILE A 292 -12.74 4.18 11.21
CA ILE A 292 -12.24 4.95 12.36
C ILE A 292 -12.25 4.09 13.62
N ASP A 293 -13.37 3.45 13.93
CA ASP A 293 -13.52 2.61 15.13
C ASP A 293 -12.50 1.45 15.12
N GLU A 294 -12.32 0.79 13.98
CA GLU A 294 -11.29 -0.25 13.81
C GLU A 294 -9.88 0.31 14.03
N GLY A 295 -9.56 1.45 13.43
CA GLY A 295 -8.25 2.09 13.53
C GLY A 295 -7.93 2.52 14.96
N VAL A 296 -8.87 3.14 15.67
CA VAL A 296 -8.75 3.54 17.08
C VAL A 296 -8.55 2.32 17.97
N ALA A 297 -9.33 1.26 17.77
CA ALA A 297 -9.19 0.02 18.55
C ALA A 297 -7.80 -0.61 18.35
N LEU A 298 -7.30 -0.66 17.10
CA LEU A 298 -5.99 -1.20 16.79
C LEU A 298 -4.85 -0.41 17.45
N VAL A 299 -4.83 0.93 17.33
CA VAL A 299 -3.76 1.73 17.91
C VAL A 299 -3.80 1.71 19.43
N THR A 300 -4.99 1.77 20.04
CA THR A 300 -5.18 1.67 21.50
C THR A 300 -4.66 0.34 22.03
N ALA A 301 -4.93 -0.77 21.33
CA ALA A 301 -4.42 -2.07 21.71
C ALA A 301 -2.91 -2.24 21.47
N ALA A 302 -2.34 -1.53 20.49
CA ALA A 302 -0.92 -1.67 20.11
C ALA A 302 0.02 -0.86 21.02
N LEU A 303 -0.37 0.36 21.44
CA LEU A 303 0.45 1.28 22.23
C LEU A 303 1.08 0.67 23.50
N PRO A 304 0.37 -0.13 24.32
CA PRO A 304 0.93 -0.69 25.56
C PRO A 304 1.79 -1.95 25.34
N ARG A 305 1.91 -2.48 24.11
CA ARG A 305 2.51 -3.80 23.88
C ARG A 305 4.05 -3.83 23.78
N GLY A 306 4.71 -2.69 23.94
CA GLY A 306 6.19 -2.63 23.86
C GLY A 306 6.70 -1.24 23.52
N PRO A 307 7.92 -1.12 22.99
CA PRO A 307 8.44 0.16 22.51
C PRO A 307 7.52 0.75 21.45
N VAL A 308 7.15 2.01 21.63
CA VAL A 308 6.29 2.72 20.67
C VAL A 308 7.12 3.10 19.44
N GLY A 309 6.59 2.79 18.26
CA GLY A 309 7.24 3.11 16.99
C GLY A 309 6.53 4.24 16.22
N PRO A 310 7.12 4.63 15.07
CA PRO A 310 6.64 5.76 14.28
C PRO A 310 5.21 5.60 13.74
N TYR A 311 4.82 4.41 13.32
CA TYR A 311 3.48 4.19 12.75
C TYR A 311 2.40 4.22 13.82
N GLN A 312 2.67 3.68 15.02
CA GLN A 312 1.76 3.79 16.16
C GLN A 312 1.52 5.26 16.56
N LEU A 313 2.58 6.07 16.61
CA LEU A 313 2.46 7.51 16.95
C LEU A 313 1.68 8.28 15.89
N GLN A 314 1.95 8.03 14.61
CA GLN A 314 1.20 8.65 13.52
C GLN A 314 -0.28 8.21 13.52
N ALA A 315 -0.57 6.94 13.84
CA ALA A 315 -1.93 6.44 14.00
C ALA A 315 -2.63 7.10 15.19
N ALA A 316 -1.94 7.27 16.33
CA ALA A 316 -2.48 7.97 17.49
C ALA A 316 -2.81 9.43 17.18
N ILE A 317 -1.95 10.14 16.44
CA ILE A 317 -2.22 11.51 15.97
C ILE A 317 -3.46 11.54 15.06
N ALA A 318 -3.58 10.59 14.14
CA ALA A 318 -4.74 10.50 13.26
C ALA A 318 -6.03 10.20 14.05
N ALA A 319 -5.96 9.32 15.07
CA ALA A 319 -7.07 9.00 15.96
C ALA A 319 -7.58 10.24 16.69
N VAL A 320 -6.68 11.06 17.28
CA VAL A 320 -7.08 12.31 17.97
C VAL A 320 -7.85 13.25 17.04
N HIS A 321 -7.49 13.32 15.77
CA HIS A 321 -8.22 14.11 14.77
C HIS A 321 -9.59 13.50 14.45
N ASP A 322 -9.68 12.19 14.35
CA ASP A 322 -10.86 11.49 13.85
C ASP A 322 -11.93 11.29 14.94
N GLU A 323 -11.51 11.22 16.22
CA GLU A 323 -12.39 11.14 17.38
C GLU A 323 -13.01 12.49 17.78
N ALA A 324 -12.39 13.61 17.38
CA ALA A 324 -12.94 14.94 17.66
C ALA A 324 -14.28 15.14 16.94
N GLU A 325 -15.31 15.64 17.62
CA GLU A 325 -16.63 15.88 17.04
C GLU A 325 -16.62 16.94 15.95
N ASN A 326 -15.77 17.96 16.12
CA ASN A 326 -15.59 19.07 15.20
C ASN A 326 -14.11 19.55 15.24
N PRO A 327 -13.67 20.41 14.31
CA PRO A 327 -12.30 20.91 14.27
C PRO A 327 -11.86 21.64 15.56
N GLU A 328 -12.77 22.32 16.23
CA GLU A 328 -12.52 23.10 17.45
C GLU A 328 -12.30 22.19 18.67
N ALA A 329 -12.89 21.00 18.67
CA ALA A 329 -12.75 19.99 19.73
C ALA A 329 -11.45 19.15 19.59
N THR A 330 -10.64 19.40 18.57
CA THR A 330 -9.38 18.65 18.36
C THR A 330 -8.38 18.95 19.49
N ASP A 331 -7.89 17.91 20.18
CA ASP A 331 -6.87 18.07 21.22
C ASP A 331 -5.47 18.31 20.63
N TRP A 332 -5.22 19.56 20.26
CA TRP A 332 -3.93 19.99 19.72
C TRP A 332 -2.76 19.84 20.70
N ARG A 333 -3.03 19.85 22.01
CA ARG A 333 -1.99 19.63 23.03
C ARG A 333 -1.48 18.21 22.98
N GLN A 334 -2.41 17.24 22.90
CA GLN A 334 -2.07 15.83 22.73
C GLN A 334 -1.33 15.59 21.41
N ILE A 335 -1.79 16.18 20.30
CA ILE A 335 -1.14 16.07 18.99
C ILE A 335 0.29 16.61 19.03
N ALA A 336 0.51 17.80 19.61
CA ALA A 336 1.85 18.39 19.74
C ALA A 336 2.77 17.51 20.59
N ALA A 337 2.28 16.94 21.68
CA ALA A 337 3.05 16.02 22.51
C ALA A 337 3.43 14.74 21.75
N LEU A 338 2.51 14.14 20.99
CA LEU A 338 2.76 12.94 20.16
C LEU A 338 3.79 13.23 19.07
N TYR A 339 3.71 14.38 18.37
CA TYR A 339 4.75 14.78 17.43
C TYR A 339 6.11 14.99 18.09
N GLY A 340 6.16 15.55 19.30
CA GLY A 340 7.38 15.69 20.08
C GLY A 340 8.02 14.32 20.43
N VAL A 341 7.20 13.27 20.67
CA VAL A 341 7.73 11.91 20.84
C VAL A 341 8.23 11.35 19.50
N LEU A 342 7.45 11.53 18.43
CA LEU A 342 7.78 11.03 17.09
C LEU A 342 9.11 11.60 16.58
N LEU A 343 9.39 12.90 16.79
CA LEU A 343 10.64 13.57 16.42
C LEU A 343 11.87 13.01 17.13
N ARG A 344 11.70 12.45 18.34
CA ARG A 344 12.82 11.76 19.02
C ARG A 344 13.15 10.40 18.44
N LEU A 345 12.19 9.77 17.72
CA LEU A 345 12.36 8.47 17.10
C LEU A 345 12.80 8.58 15.63
N ASP A 346 12.34 9.61 14.93
CA ASP A 346 12.55 9.79 13.49
C ASP A 346 12.86 11.27 13.20
N ASP A 347 14.11 11.56 12.84
CA ASP A 347 14.56 12.90 12.38
C ASP A 347 14.02 13.16 10.96
N ASN A 348 12.70 13.38 10.87
CA ASN A 348 12.00 13.61 9.62
C ASN A 348 11.52 15.08 9.54
N PRO A 349 12.01 15.87 8.58
CA PRO A 349 11.64 17.28 8.50
C PRO A 349 10.15 17.51 8.18
N VAL A 350 9.46 16.54 7.58
CA VAL A 350 7.99 16.62 7.38
C VAL A 350 7.26 16.48 8.71
N VAL A 351 7.75 15.60 9.59
CA VAL A 351 7.22 15.47 10.96
C VAL A 351 7.46 16.75 11.73
N ALA A 352 8.62 17.38 11.57
CA ALA A 352 8.94 18.67 12.21
C ALA A 352 8.02 19.82 11.73
N LEU A 353 7.68 19.86 10.43
CA LEU A 353 6.69 20.80 9.91
C LEU A 353 5.30 20.60 10.53
N ASN A 354 4.84 19.34 10.60
CA ASN A 354 3.54 19.03 11.20
C ASN A 354 3.53 19.35 12.72
N HIS A 355 4.64 19.10 13.41
CA HIS A 355 4.82 19.51 14.80
C HIS A 355 4.69 21.03 14.97
N ALA A 356 5.33 21.81 14.09
CA ALA A 356 5.24 23.27 14.12
C ALA A 356 3.80 23.77 13.96
N VAL A 357 3.01 23.13 13.08
CA VAL A 357 1.55 23.40 12.96
C VAL A 357 0.83 23.07 14.26
N ALA A 358 1.07 21.90 14.85
CA ALA A 358 0.41 21.51 16.11
C ALA A 358 0.77 22.48 17.26
N VAL A 359 2.04 22.89 17.37
CA VAL A 359 2.49 23.88 18.35
C VAL A 359 1.84 25.25 18.11
N SER A 360 1.66 25.66 16.85
CA SER A 360 0.99 26.91 16.53
C SER A 360 -0.47 26.96 17.00
N MET A 361 -1.16 25.83 16.96
CA MET A 361 -2.55 25.70 17.44
C MET A 361 -2.63 25.79 18.98
N VAL A 362 -1.56 25.45 19.70
CA VAL A 362 -1.51 25.48 21.17
C VAL A 362 -0.96 26.81 21.70
N ALA A 363 0.15 27.31 21.12
CA ALA A 363 0.93 28.41 21.64
C ALA A 363 0.90 29.67 20.72
N GLY A 364 0.14 29.61 19.64
CA GLY A 364 0.01 30.68 18.67
C GLY A 364 1.00 30.59 17.50
N PRO A 365 0.72 31.32 16.40
CA PRO A 365 1.44 31.15 15.14
C PRO A 365 2.92 31.52 15.22
N ARG A 366 3.30 32.44 16.10
CA ARG A 366 4.72 32.83 16.29
C ARG A 366 5.57 31.66 16.78
N ALA A 367 5.06 30.85 17.72
CA ALA A 367 5.77 29.69 18.21
C ALA A 367 5.97 28.64 17.10
N GLY A 368 4.97 28.45 16.21
CA GLY A 368 5.13 27.61 15.04
C GLY A 368 6.16 28.14 14.04
N LEU A 369 6.18 29.46 13.79
CA LEU A 369 7.14 30.09 12.88
C LEU A 369 8.59 29.96 13.38
N GLU A 370 8.83 30.06 14.69
CA GLU A 370 10.15 29.79 15.28
C GLU A 370 10.66 28.40 14.99
N LEU A 371 9.78 27.39 15.09
CA LEU A 371 10.13 25.99 14.74
C LEU A 371 10.40 25.82 13.23
N VAL A 372 9.60 26.43 12.37
CA VAL A 372 9.79 26.39 10.91
C VAL A 372 11.11 27.08 10.50
N GLN A 373 11.49 28.15 11.16
CA GLN A 373 12.76 28.85 10.90
C GLN A 373 13.97 27.93 11.03
N HIS A 374 13.98 27.02 12.00
CA HIS A 374 15.07 26.02 12.14
C HIS A 374 15.17 25.05 10.96
N LEU A 375 14.11 24.88 10.17
CA LEU A 375 14.09 24.03 8.99
C LEU A 375 14.55 24.72 7.70
N GLU A 376 14.77 26.05 7.71
CA GLU A 376 15.22 26.79 6.53
C GLU A 376 16.59 26.31 6.02
N ALA A 377 17.45 25.87 6.92
CA ALA A 377 18.79 25.36 6.59
C ALA A 377 18.77 23.87 6.18
N ASP A 378 17.65 23.16 6.35
CA ASP A 378 17.56 21.72 6.03
C ASP A 378 17.26 21.53 4.54
N ALA A 379 18.29 21.13 3.77
CA ALA A 379 18.16 20.87 2.34
C ALA A 379 17.16 19.75 1.97
N ARG A 380 16.72 18.93 2.95
CA ARG A 380 15.71 17.87 2.72
C ARG A 380 14.31 18.45 2.53
N ILE A 381 14.05 19.70 2.96
CA ILE A 381 12.69 20.26 3.02
C ILE A 381 12.58 21.71 2.56
N ASN A 382 13.64 22.53 2.62
CA ASN A 382 13.60 23.98 2.39
C ASN A 382 13.07 24.39 1.00
N ASN A 383 13.18 23.51 -0.01
CA ASN A 383 12.63 23.73 -1.35
C ASN A 383 11.36 22.89 -1.61
N ASP A 384 10.82 22.22 -0.58
CA ASP A 384 9.59 21.43 -0.72
C ASP A 384 8.36 22.33 -0.62
N ARG A 385 7.37 22.13 -1.48
CA ARG A 385 6.11 22.88 -1.44
C ARG A 385 5.43 22.87 -0.06
N ARG A 386 5.62 21.79 0.73
CA ARG A 386 5.03 21.65 2.07
C ARG A 386 5.62 22.67 3.05
N PHE A 387 6.93 22.91 2.96
CA PHE A 387 7.61 23.93 3.76
C PHE A 387 7.01 25.31 3.51
N HIS A 388 6.94 25.70 2.24
CA HIS A 388 6.37 27.00 1.85
C HIS A 388 4.88 27.10 2.19
N ALA A 389 4.09 26.04 1.97
CA ALA A 389 2.66 26.05 2.30
C ALA A 389 2.39 26.18 3.80
N VAL A 390 3.15 25.48 4.65
CA VAL A 390 3.04 25.59 6.12
C VAL A 390 3.49 26.96 6.59
N ARG A 391 4.63 27.46 6.11
CA ARG A 391 5.14 28.79 6.47
C ARG A 391 4.14 29.88 6.07
N GLY A 392 3.60 29.81 4.83
CA GLY A 392 2.58 30.74 4.37
C GLY A 392 1.33 30.73 5.25
N HIS A 393 0.85 29.55 5.65
CA HIS A 393 -0.28 29.43 6.56
C HIS A 393 -0.01 30.05 7.95
N LEU A 394 1.16 29.81 8.51
CA LEU A 394 1.54 30.36 9.82
C LEU A 394 1.73 31.88 9.77
N LEU A 395 2.28 32.43 8.69
CA LEU A 395 2.39 33.85 8.46
C LEU A 395 1.02 34.55 8.36
N GLU A 396 0.10 33.91 7.63
CA GLU A 396 -1.28 34.39 7.54
C GLU A 396 -1.96 34.40 8.92
N MET A 397 -1.83 33.32 9.70
CA MET A 397 -2.33 33.28 11.08
C MET A 397 -1.69 34.32 11.98
N ALA A 398 -0.44 34.69 11.71
CA ALA A 398 0.30 35.75 12.46
C ALA A 398 -0.09 37.17 12.04
N GLY A 399 -0.95 37.33 11.01
CA GLY A 399 -1.40 38.63 10.52
C GLY A 399 -0.44 39.27 9.51
N ASP A 400 0.43 38.51 8.86
CA ASP A 400 1.30 38.98 7.77
C ASP A 400 0.89 38.38 6.43
N PRO A 401 -0.20 38.87 5.79
CA PRO A 401 -0.69 38.36 4.53
C PRO A 401 0.27 38.64 3.36
N ALA A 402 1.14 39.65 3.45
CA ALA A 402 2.09 39.97 2.39
C ALA A 402 3.19 38.88 2.31
N ALA A 403 3.78 38.53 3.44
CA ALA A 403 4.75 37.43 3.50
C ALA A 403 4.10 36.07 3.21
N ALA A 404 2.88 35.83 3.68
CA ALA A 404 2.12 34.60 3.37
C ALA A 404 1.90 34.42 1.86
N LEU A 405 1.61 35.52 1.13
CA LEU A 405 1.41 35.50 -0.30
C LEU A 405 2.66 35.04 -1.07
N GLU A 406 3.83 35.51 -0.68
CA GLU A 406 5.12 35.09 -1.29
C GLU A 406 5.36 33.60 -1.07
N GLU A 407 5.11 33.11 0.13
CA GLU A 407 5.26 31.68 0.46
C GLU A 407 4.26 30.79 -0.29
N TYR A 408 3.00 31.19 -0.43
CA TYR A 408 2.04 30.44 -1.23
C TYR A 408 2.39 30.42 -2.72
N ARG A 409 3.00 31.48 -3.26
CA ARG A 409 3.53 31.51 -4.63
C ARG A 409 4.67 30.51 -4.81
N ALA A 410 5.62 30.47 -3.87
CA ALA A 410 6.72 29.50 -3.88
C ALA A 410 6.17 28.07 -3.78
N ALA A 411 5.20 27.81 -2.90
CA ALA A 411 4.53 26.52 -2.79
C ALA A 411 3.84 26.10 -4.10
N ALA A 412 3.15 27.02 -4.77
CA ALA A 412 2.43 26.74 -6.02
C ALA A 412 3.40 26.43 -7.18
N GLN A 413 4.57 27.09 -7.23
CA GLN A 413 5.62 26.81 -8.21
C GLN A 413 6.26 25.43 -7.99
N ALA A 414 6.44 25.01 -6.73
CA ALA A 414 7.01 23.71 -6.37
C ALA A 414 5.98 22.55 -6.45
N ALA A 415 4.69 22.84 -6.64
CA ALA A 415 3.64 21.82 -6.68
C ALA A 415 3.65 21.06 -8.01
N THR A 416 3.73 19.73 -7.94
CA THR A 416 3.71 18.81 -9.09
C THR A 416 2.34 18.20 -9.37
N ASN A 417 1.41 18.28 -8.41
CA ASN A 417 0.03 17.83 -8.56
C ASN A 417 -0.90 19.02 -8.86
N LEU A 418 -1.72 18.90 -9.90
CA LEU A 418 -2.58 19.97 -10.39
C LEU A 418 -3.61 20.45 -9.34
N GLN A 419 -4.18 19.54 -8.55
CA GLN A 419 -5.20 19.92 -7.56
C GLN A 419 -4.57 20.68 -6.38
N GLN A 420 -3.37 20.29 -5.97
CA GLN A 420 -2.62 21.01 -4.95
C GLN A 420 -2.22 22.42 -5.44
N GLN A 421 -1.81 22.52 -6.70
CA GLN A 421 -1.49 23.82 -7.32
C GLN A 421 -2.73 24.71 -7.40
N ARG A 422 -3.91 24.17 -7.77
CA ARG A 422 -5.16 24.89 -7.79
C ARG A 422 -5.55 25.41 -6.41
N TYR A 423 -5.44 24.57 -5.38
CA TYR A 423 -5.70 24.98 -4.00
C TYR A 423 -4.79 26.15 -3.57
N LEU A 424 -3.48 26.06 -3.83
CA LEU A 424 -2.53 27.14 -3.50
C LEU A 424 -2.86 28.43 -4.27
N ASN A 425 -3.22 28.34 -5.53
CA ASN A 425 -3.67 29.50 -6.33
C ASN A 425 -4.97 30.11 -5.78
N GLN A 426 -5.89 29.30 -5.25
CA GLN A 426 -7.08 29.84 -4.56
C GLN A 426 -6.69 30.63 -3.30
N GLN A 427 -5.72 30.15 -2.50
CA GLN A 427 -5.21 30.91 -1.34
C GLN A 427 -4.54 32.23 -1.77
N ILE A 428 -3.76 32.22 -2.85
CA ILE A 428 -3.15 33.41 -3.44
C ILE A 428 -4.23 34.44 -3.83
N ASN A 429 -5.22 34.00 -4.59
CA ASN A 429 -6.31 34.86 -5.04
C ASN A 429 -7.11 35.44 -3.87
N ARG A 430 -7.38 34.65 -2.84
CA ARG A 430 -8.09 35.08 -1.62
C ARG A 430 -7.34 36.19 -0.90
N LEU A 431 -6.01 36.06 -0.75
CA LEU A 431 -5.18 37.09 -0.10
C LEU A 431 -5.00 38.37 -0.94
N GLN A 432 -5.18 38.28 -2.27
CA GLN A 432 -5.11 39.42 -3.19
C GLN A 432 -6.44 40.16 -3.34
N ALA A 433 -7.55 39.51 -2.98
CA ALA A 433 -8.86 40.15 -3.06
C ALA A 433 -8.92 41.35 -2.09
N PRO A 434 -9.38 42.53 -2.53
CA PRO A 434 -9.59 43.64 -1.65
C PRO A 434 -10.57 43.25 -0.52
N PRO A 435 -10.37 43.71 0.71
CA PRO A 435 -11.31 43.42 1.79
C PRO A 435 -12.72 43.83 1.36
N GLU A 436 -13.69 42.91 1.44
CA GLU A 436 -15.09 43.25 1.22
C GLU A 436 -15.45 44.43 2.12
N LYS A 437 -15.88 45.54 1.51
CA LYS A 437 -16.41 46.67 2.26
C LYS A 437 -17.60 46.18 3.05
N SER A 438 -17.42 46.10 4.38
CA SER A 438 -18.56 45.89 5.29
C SER A 438 -19.60 46.97 4.95
N ASN A 439 -20.68 46.54 4.31
CA ASN A 439 -21.85 47.40 4.19
C ASN A 439 -22.55 47.42 5.56
N ASP A 440 -22.04 48.28 6.45
CA ASP A 440 -22.83 48.75 7.59
C ASP A 440 -23.98 49.59 7.02
N HIS A 441 -25.17 49.02 6.99
CA HIS A 441 -26.43 49.73 6.88
C HIS A 441 -27.33 49.36 8.06
#